data_37b65f6ea84507267668da3be45b2ad9
#
_entry.id   37b65f6ea84507267668da3be45b2ad9
#
_cell.length_a   1.000
_cell.length_b   1.000
_cell.length_c   1.000
_cell.angle_alpha   90.00
_cell.angle_beta   90.00
_cell.angle_gamma   90.00
#
_symmetry.space_group_name_H-M   'P 1'
#
loop_
_entity.id
_entity.type
_entity.pdbx_description
1 polymer ?
#
loop_
_entity_poly.entity_id
_entity_poly.type
_entity_poly.pdbx_seq_one_letter_code
_entity_poly.pdbx_strand_id
1 'polypeptide(L)'
;MKKIITHGIKDSEFIRGEVPMTKEEVRIISISKLELTENSLFYDIGSGTGSIAIESATLSTSLKVFAIETNPVAVDLIRQNKEKFKADNIEIIEGLAPSALENLPVPTHAFIGGTKGNLKSILEILYKKN
;
A
#
# COMPACT_ATOMS: atom_id res chain seq x y z
N MET A 1 4.13 5.27 29.23
CA MET A 1 3.63 5.95 28.01
C MET A 1 2.37 5.25 27.55
N LYS A 2 1.33 6.01 27.25
CA LYS A 2 0.05 5.43 26.77
C LYS A 2 0.16 5.08 25.28
N LYS A 3 -0.34 3.89 24.90
CA LYS A 3 -0.36 3.47 23.51
C LYS A 3 -1.48 4.19 22.75
N ILE A 4 -1.15 4.77 21.59
CA ILE A 4 -2.15 5.36 20.69
C ILE A 4 -2.84 4.20 19.96
N ILE A 5 -4.17 4.17 20.00
CA ILE A 5 -4.98 3.12 19.39
C ILE A 5 -5.63 3.53 18.07
N THR A 6 -5.74 4.84 17.81
CA THR A 6 -6.27 5.31 16.54
C THR A 6 -5.20 5.24 15.45
N HIS A 7 -5.61 4.93 14.22
CA HIS A 7 -4.66 4.99 13.10
C HIS A 7 -4.34 6.45 12.75
N GLY A 8 -3.27 6.64 12.04
CA GLY A 8 -2.78 7.96 11.66
C GLY A 8 -1.31 8.11 12.02
N ILE A 9 -0.46 7.30 11.37
CA ILE A 9 0.98 7.40 11.56
C ILE A 9 1.44 8.77 11.04
N LYS A 10 2.20 9.49 11.84
CA LYS A 10 2.72 10.81 11.45
C LYS A 10 3.70 10.67 10.29
N ASP A 11 3.67 11.62 9.36
CA ASP A 11 4.59 11.64 8.22
C ASP A 11 6.05 11.57 8.65
N SER A 12 6.40 12.18 9.78
CA SER A 12 7.76 12.19 10.32
C SER A 12 8.27 10.81 10.74
N GLU A 13 7.38 9.83 10.93
CA GLU A 13 7.76 8.47 11.30
C GLU A 13 8.26 7.64 10.12
N PHE A 14 7.93 8.04 8.89
CA PHE A 14 8.34 7.30 7.70
C PHE A 14 9.73 7.72 7.24
N ILE A 15 10.50 6.73 6.77
CA ILE A 15 11.76 6.97 6.07
C ILE A 15 11.41 7.53 4.70
N ARG A 16 11.95 8.70 4.38
CA ARG A 16 11.63 9.41 3.15
C ARG A 16 12.91 9.75 2.38
N GLY A 17 12.79 9.75 1.06
CA GLY A 17 13.76 10.33 0.15
C GLY A 17 13.07 11.41 -0.67
N GLU A 18 13.40 11.50 -1.95
CA GLU A 18 12.77 12.45 -2.88
C GLU A 18 11.49 11.90 -3.52
N VAL A 19 11.05 10.73 -3.09
CA VAL A 19 9.81 10.11 -3.57
C VAL A 19 8.62 10.78 -2.90
N PRO A 20 7.59 11.21 -3.66
CA PRO A 20 6.38 11.77 -3.06
C PRO A 20 5.70 10.77 -2.12
N MET A 21 5.17 11.30 -1.03
CA MET A 21 4.45 10.49 -0.04
C MET A 21 3.06 11.06 0.18
N THR A 22 2.08 10.18 0.30
CA THR A 22 0.72 10.58 0.67
C THR A 22 0.74 11.15 2.09
N LYS A 23 0.31 12.40 2.23
CA LYS A 23 0.28 13.08 3.53
C LYS A 23 -0.68 12.40 4.51
N GLU A 24 -0.37 12.48 5.80
CA GLU A 24 -1.12 11.75 6.83
C GLU A 24 -2.61 12.03 6.81
N GLU A 25 -3.04 13.26 6.58
CA GLU A 25 -4.46 13.61 6.54
C GLU A 25 -5.20 12.89 5.41
N VAL A 26 -4.60 12.87 4.21
CA VAL A 26 -5.14 12.15 3.05
C VAL A 26 -5.08 10.65 3.28
N ARG A 27 -3.99 10.16 3.85
CA ARG A 27 -3.80 8.74 4.15
C ARG A 27 -4.83 8.24 5.16
N ILE A 28 -5.06 8.98 6.23
CA ILE A 28 -6.06 8.65 7.25
C ILE A 28 -7.44 8.49 6.62
N ILE A 29 -7.85 9.48 5.82
CA ILE A 29 -9.15 9.46 5.15
C ILE A 29 -9.23 8.31 4.17
N SER A 30 -8.20 8.11 3.35
CA SER A 30 -8.17 7.03 2.35
C SER A 30 -8.33 5.65 2.99
N ILE A 31 -7.57 5.38 4.05
CA ILE A 31 -7.63 4.10 4.75
C ILE A 31 -9.00 3.90 5.40
N SER A 32 -9.56 4.95 6.03
CA SER A 32 -10.89 4.86 6.62
C SER A 32 -11.95 4.53 5.58
N LYS A 33 -11.85 5.12 4.38
CA LYS A 33 -12.82 4.89 3.30
C LYS A 33 -12.69 3.52 2.64
N LEU A 34 -11.55 2.87 2.77
CA LEU A 34 -11.37 1.51 2.27
C LEU A 34 -12.21 0.49 3.04
N GLU A 35 -12.52 0.75 4.30
CA GLU A 35 -13.28 -0.17 5.16
C GLU A 35 -12.65 -1.57 5.18
N LEU A 36 -11.34 -1.63 5.43
CA LEU A 36 -10.61 -2.89 5.51
C LEU A 36 -11.11 -3.71 6.71
N THR A 37 -11.25 -5.01 6.49
CA THR A 37 -11.62 -5.97 7.53
C THR A 37 -10.46 -6.92 7.81
N GLU A 38 -10.56 -7.70 8.86
CA GLU A 38 -9.63 -8.80 9.09
C GLU A 38 -9.67 -9.74 7.89
N ASN A 39 -8.53 -10.29 7.51
CA ASN A 39 -8.37 -11.16 6.35
C ASN A 39 -8.60 -10.48 5.00
N SER A 40 -8.69 -9.15 4.94
CA SER A 40 -8.69 -8.44 3.65
C SER A 40 -7.38 -8.67 2.91
N LEU A 41 -7.47 -8.73 1.59
CA LEU A 41 -6.31 -8.76 0.71
C LEU A 41 -6.30 -7.45 -0.07
N PHE A 42 -5.30 -6.62 0.19
CA PHE A 42 -5.26 -5.23 -0.25
C PHE A 42 -4.12 -4.99 -1.23
N TYR A 43 -4.43 -4.41 -2.39
CA TYR A 43 -3.41 -3.94 -3.34
C TYR A 43 -3.20 -2.43 -3.16
N ASP A 44 -1.97 -2.03 -2.90
CA ASP A 44 -1.56 -0.61 -2.94
C ASP A 44 -0.77 -0.40 -4.24
N ILE A 45 -1.46 0.11 -5.26
CA ILE A 45 -0.91 0.25 -6.62
C ILE A 45 -0.29 1.63 -6.77
N GLY A 46 0.99 1.69 -7.15
CA GLY A 46 1.75 2.92 -7.16
C GLY A 46 2.10 3.34 -5.74
N SER A 47 2.69 2.43 -5.00
CA SER A 47 2.82 2.54 -3.53
C SER A 47 3.74 3.67 -3.05
N GLY A 48 4.67 4.15 -3.90
CA GLY A 48 5.59 5.23 -3.55
C GLY A 48 6.49 4.85 -2.37
N THR A 49 6.41 5.61 -1.29
CA THR A 49 7.16 5.31 -0.05
C THR A 49 6.57 4.15 0.74
N GLY A 50 5.39 3.66 0.33
CA GLY A 50 4.68 2.59 1.01
C GLY A 50 3.85 3.05 2.21
N SER A 51 3.63 4.36 2.38
CA SER A 51 2.96 4.85 3.58
C SER A 51 1.53 4.32 3.75
N ILE A 52 0.75 4.22 2.67
CA ILE A 52 -0.61 3.65 2.70
C ILE A 52 -0.52 2.15 3.03
N ALA A 53 0.36 1.41 2.35
CA ALA A 53 0.55 -0.02 2.58
C ALA A 53 0.99 -0.31 4.02
N ILE A 54 1.96 0.43 4.52
CA ILE A 54 2.50 0.27 5.87
C ILE A 54 1.41 0.52 6.91
N GLU A 55 0.74 1.67 6.84
CA GLU A 55 -0.28 1.99 7.82
C GLU A 55 -1.44 0.99 7.80
N SER A 56 -1.86 0.57 6.60
CA SER A 56 -2.90 -0.46 6.46
C SER A 56 -2.46 -1.79 7.11
N ALA A 57 -1.23 -2.22 6.84
CA ALA A 57 -0.70 -3.48 7.37
C ALA A 57 -0.61 -3.50 8.90
N THR A 58 -0.42 -2.34 9.52
CA THR A 58 -0.33 -2.24 10.99
C THR A 58 -1.68 -2.39 11.69
N LEU A 59 -2.79 -2.32 10.95
CA LEU A 59 -4.13 -2.41 11.53
C LEU A 59 -4.47 -3.82 12.03
N SER A 60 -3.98 -4.84 11.34
CA SER A 60 -4.20 -6.24 11.74
C SER A 60 -3.13 -7.13 11.10
N THR A 61 -2.64 -8.11 11.87
CA THR A 61 -1.68 -9.09 11.36
C THR A 61 -2.29 -10.07 10.36
N SER A 62 -3.62 -10.21 10.36
CA SER A 62 -4.33 -11.09 9.43
C SER A 62 -4.58 -10.44 8.06
N LEU A 63 -4.35 -9.12 7.95
CA LEU A 63 -4.46 -8.40 6.71
C LEU A 63 -3.26 -8.70 5.83
N LYS A 64 -3.47 -8.94 4.53
CA LYS A 64 -2.38 -9.13 3.57
C LYS A 64 -2.35 -7.94 2.62
N VAL A 65 -1.19 -7.33 2.47
CA VAL A 65 -0.99 -6.16 1.60
C VAL A 65 0.04 -6.48 0.53
N PHE A 66 -0.30 -6.15 -0.72
CA PHE A 66 0.65 -6.14 -1.83
C PHE A 66 0.94 -4.69 -2.20
N ALA A 67 2.18 -4.28 -2.05
CA ALA A 67 2.64 -2.94 -2.42
C ALA A 67 3.31 -3.04 -3.79
N ILE A 68 2.68 -2.45 -4.81
CA ILE A 68 3.13 -2.51 -6.20
C ILE A 68 3.77 -1.17 -6.57
N GLU A 69 5.01 -1.19 -7.01
CA GLU A 69 5.76 0.01 -7.36
C GLU A 69 6.78 -0.27 -8.47
N THR A 70 6.94 0.68 -9.40
CA THR A 70 7.87 0.55 -10.53
C THR A 70 9.25 1.16 -10.26
N ASN A 71 9.30 2.21 -9.45
CA ASN A 71 10.53 2.97 -9.20
C ASN A 71 11.42 2.21 -8.20
N PRO A 72 12.63 1.77 -8.60
CA PRO A 72 13.51 1.04 -7.68
C PRO A 72 13.87 1.81 -6.42
N VAL A 73 14.00 3.13 -6.48
CA VAL A 73 14.27 3.99 -5.32
C VAL A 73 13.10 3.93 -4.34
N ALA A 74 11.88 4.02 -4.87
CA ALA A 74 10.67 3.91 -4.05
C ALA A 74 10.54 2.50 -3.45
N VAL A 75 10.81 1.46 -4.23
CA VAL A 75 10.80 0.07 -3.73
C VAL A 75 11.74 -0.10 -2.54
N ASP A 76 12.93 0.49 -2.63
CA ASP A 76 13.88 0.43 -1.51
C ASP A 76 13.34 1.14 -0.26
N LEU A 77 12.70 2.29 -0.44
CA LEU A 77 12.05 3.00 0.67
C LEU A 77 10.93 2.15 1.31
N ILE A 78 10.15 1.46 0.49
CA ILE A 78 9.11 0.55 1.01
C ILE A 78 9.76 -0.54 1.87
N ARG A 79 10.86 -1.13 1.41
CA ARG A 79 11.60 -2.15 2.18
C ARG A 79 12.05 -1.60 3.52
N GLN A 80 12.63 -0.40 3.54
CA GLN A 80 13.10 0.24 4.76
C GLN A 80 11.95 0.51 5.73
N ASN A 81 10.83 1.03 5.23
CA ASN A 81 9.66 1.29 6.06
C ASN A 81 9.02 -0.01 6.55
N LYS A 82 8.94 -1.02 5.70
CA LYS A 82 8.45 -2.34 6.10
C LYS A 82 9.25 -2.89 7.28
N GLU A 83 10.57 -2.79 7.22
CA GLU A 83 11.44 -3.25 8.28
C GLU A 83 11.26 -2.41 9.55
N LYS A 84 11.25 -1.09 9.41
CA LYS A 84 11.08 -0.17 10.55
C LYS A 84 9.80 -0.44 11.32
N PHE A 85 8.70 -0.64 10.62
CA PHE A 85 7.38 -0.86 11.22
C PHE A 85 7.06 -2.33 11.49
N LYS A 86 7.98 -3.23 11.16
CA LYS A 86 7.79 -4.69 11.29
C LYS A 86 6.51 -5.17 10.62
N ALA A 87 6.25 -4.64 9.43
CA ALA A 87 5.05 -4.94 8.66
C ALA A 87 5.25 -6.21 7.84
N ASP A 88 5.32 -7.36 8.51
CA ASP A 88 5.63 -8.65 7.87
C ASP A 88 4.54 -9.13 6.93
N ASN A 89 3.34 -8.57 7.04
CA ASN A 89 2.19 -8.90 6.20
C ASN A 89 2.13 -8.09 4.88
N ILE A 90 3.20 -7.37 4.55
CA ILE A 90 3.35 -6.71 3.24
C ILE A 90 4.25 -7.55 2.35
N GLU A 91 3.82 -7.77 1.11
CA GLU A 91 4.67 -8.28 0.04
C GLU A 91 4.91 -7.16 -0.98
N ILE A 92 6.16 -6.89 -1.28
CA ILE A 92 6.55 -5.83 -2.21
C ILE A 92 6.67 -6.42 -3.61
N ILE A 93 5.96 -5.84 -4.57
CA ILE A 93 6.01 -6.26 -5.96
C ILE A 93 6.62 -5.12 -6.78
N GLU A 94 7.83 -5.32 -7.24
CA GLU A 94 8.49 -4.37 -8.13
C GLU A 94 8.02 -4.67 -9.55
N GLY A 95 7.25 -3.75 -10.13
CA GLY A 95 6.73 -3.93 -11.47
C GLY A 95 5.67 -2.91 -11.81
N LEU A 96 5.24 -2.95 -13.05
CA LEU A 96 4.24 -2.04 -13.61
C LEU A 96 2.88 -2.73 -13.67
N ALA A 97 1.86 -2.10 -13.07
CA ALA A 97 0.48 -2.54 -13.23
C ALA A 97 -0.01 -2.14 -14.64
N PRO A 98 -0.83 -2.96 -15.31
CA PRO A 98 -1.53 -4.12 -14.77
C PRO A 98 -0.73 -5.44 -14.78
N SER A 99 0.37 -5.54 -15.54
CA SER A 99 1.07 -6.83 -15.69
C SER A 99 1.59 -7.37 -14.36
N ALA A 100 2.03 -6.49 -13.45
CA ALA A 100 2.48 -6.90 -12.13
C ALA A 100 1.38 -7.54 -11.27
N LEU A 101 0.12 -7.36 -11.65
CA LEU A 101 -1.04 -7.88 -10.90
C LEU A 101 -1.50 -9.27 -11.37
N GLU A 102 -1.05 -9.71 -12.56
CA GLU A 102 -1.63 -10.88 -13.24
C GLU A 102 -1.62 -12.15 -12.39
N ASN A 103 -0.53 -12.41 -11.70
CA ASN A 103 -0.34 -13.64 -10.94
C ASN A 103 -0.58 -13.48 -9.43
N LEU A 104 -1.08 -12.33 -9.01
CA LEU A 104 -1.39 -12.10 -7.61
C LEU A 104 -2.78 -12.69 -7.25
N PRO A 105 -2.98 -13.06 -5.98
CA PRO A 105 -4.31 -13.50 -5.53
C PRO A 105 -5.37 -12.42 -5.75
N VAL A 106 -6.64 -12.83 -5.79
CA VAL A 106 -7.77 -11.90 -5.96
C VAL A 106 -7.84 -10.94 -4.78
N PRO A 107 -7.82 -9.62 -5.02
CA PRO A 107 -7.90 -8.66 -3.92
C PRO A 107 -9.34 -8.46 -3.44
N THR A 108 -9.48 -8.08 -2.17
CA THR A 108 -10.75 -7.59 -1.64
C THR A 108 -10.85 -6.07 -1.81
N HIS A 109 -9.70 -5.38 -1.81
CA HIS A 109 -9.62 -3.93 -1.88
C HIS A 109 -8.41 -3.52 -2.72
N ALA A 110 -8.50 -2.36 -3.35
CA ALA A 110 -7.36 -1.76 -4.04
C ALA A 110 -7.38 -0.24 -3.87
N PHE A 111 -6.21 0.33 -3.62
CA PHE A 111 -5.98 1.76 -3.64
C PHE A 111 -5.05 2.06 -4.81
N ILE A 112 -5.44 3.00 -5.65
CA ILE A 112 -4.65 3.36 -6.84
C ILE A 112 -4.04 4.74 -6.62
N GLY A 113 -2.78 4.75 -6.18
CA GLY A 113 -2.04 5.98 -5.92
C GLY A 113 -1.29 6.50 -7.14
N GLY A 114 -0.95 5.61 -8.08
CA GLY A 114 -0.28 5.98 -9.32
C GLY A 114 -0.51 4.94 -10.38
N THR A 115 -0.67 5.36 -11.65
CA THR A 115 -1.07 4.48 -12.75
C THR A 115 -0.08 4.45 -13.90
N LYS A 116 0.80 5.44 -14.01
CA LYS A 116 1.67 5.61 -15.19
C LYS A 116 0.87 5.61 -16.51
N GLY A 117 -0.34 6.17 -16.48
CA GLY A 117 -1.22 6.22 -17.64
C GLY A 117 -2.03 4.96 -17.90
N ASN A 118 -1.94 3.95 -17.03
CA ASN A 118 -2.56 2.64 -17.25
C ASN A 118 -3.86 2.42 -16.48
N LEU A 119 -4.53 3.49 -16.03
CA LEU A 119 -5.72 3.37 -15.17
C LEU A 119 -6.78 2.42 -15.75
N LYS A 120 -7.10 2.59 -17.03
CA LYS A 120 -8.12 1.77 -17.68
C LYS A 120 -7.75 0.28 -17.65
N SER A 121 -6.51 -0.05 -18.01
CA SER A 121 -6.02 -1.43 -18.02
C SER A 121 -5.99 -2.03 -16.62
N ILE A 122 -5.62 -1.23 -15.61
CA ILE A 122 -5.62 -1.65 -14.21
C ILE A 122 -7.05 -1.98 -13.78
N LEU A 123 -8.02 -1.11 -14.07
CA LEU A 123 -9.43 -1.36 -13.72
C LEU A 123 -9.97 -2.61 -14.42
N GLU A 124 -9.59 -2.83 -15.67
CA GLU A 124 -10.00 -4.02 -16.40
C GLU A 124 -9.50 -5.31 -15.75
N ILE A 125 -8.22 -5.35 -15.34
CA ILE A 125 -7.68 -6.57 -14.70
C ILE A 125 -8.30 -6.79 -13.31
N LEU A 126 -8.52 -5.73 -12.55
CA LEU A 126 -9.19 -5.84 -11.25
C LEU A 126 -10.61 -6.38 -11.40
N TYR A 127 -11.33 -5.89 -12.41
CA TYR A 127 -12.67 -6.38 -12.73
C TYR A 127 -12.65 -7.87 -13.08
N LYS A 128 -11.70 -8.31 -13.90
CA LYS A 128 -11.57 -9.72 -14.31
C LYS A 128 -11.24 -10.65 -13.15
N LYS A 129 -10.48 -10.19 -12.16
CA LYS A 129 -10.11 -10.98 -10.99
C LYS A 129 -11.30 -11.21 -10.05
N ASN A 130 -12.24 -10.32 -10.10
CA ASN A 130 -13.37 -10.32 -9.18
C ASN A 130 -14.40 -11.42 -9.47
#